data_d34ebbf6e9383459dc1b21e308ddde9d
#
_entry.id   d34ebbf6e9383459dc1b21e308ddde9d
#
_cell.length_a   1.000
_cell.length_b   1.000
_cell.length_c   1.000
_cell.angle_alpha   90.00
_cell.angle_beta   90.00
_cell.angle_gamma   90.00
#
_symmetry.space_group_name_H-M   'P 1'
#
loop_
_entity.id
_entity.type
_entity.pdbx_description
1 polymer ?
#
loop_
_entity_poly.entity_id
_entity_poly.type
_entity_poly.pdbx_seq_one_letter_code
_entity_poly.pdbx_strand_id
1 'polypeptide(L)'
;MLRNPIIGQYVEALTDPFRIFRTLGEVVPERDAYGEPLFWSGNYSAIFKVRCADGKYYALKCYTRLPRHAAAVYASLGGGTVPYLVPARFLPDEIYLFEHSGGGAYYPVTLMEWVEGESLGGRLARLCRNGDRTGLKELARAFDRMALWLLESDFAHGDLKQDNLMVDRQG
;
A
#
# COMPACT_ATOMS: atom_id res chain seq x y z
N MET A 1 -0.82 -23.37 12.07
CA MET A 1 -1.35 -22.58 10.94
C MET A 1 -1.59 -21.17 11.46
N LEU A 2 -1.01 -20.13 10.84
CA LEU A 2 -1.22 -18.74 11.24
C LEU A 2 -2.70 -18.38 11.15
N ARG A 3 -3.20 -17.68 12.17
CA ARG A 3 -4.56 -17.09 12.15
C ARG A 3 -4.52 -15.78 11.35
N ASN A 4 -5.64 -15.37 10.80
CA ASN A 4 -5.76 -14.06 10.18
C ASN A 4 -5.69 -12.98 11.27
N PRO A 5 -4.76 -12.00 11.14
CA PRO A 5 -4.66 -10.90 12.10
C PRO A 5 -5.85 -9.94 11.96
N ILE A 6 -6.09 -9.17 13.01
CA ILE A 6 -7.02 -8.04 12.97
C ILE A 6 -6.23 -6.72 12.92
N ILE A 7 -6.87 -5.65 12.45
CA ILE A 7 -6.22 -4.33 12.31
C ILE A 7 -5.67 -3.84 13.66
N GLY A 8 -6.40 -4.07 14.76
CA GLY A 8 -5.97 -3.67 16.11
C GLY A 8 -4.61 -4.21 16.52
N GLN A 9 -4.25 -5.46 16.12
CA GLN A 9 -2.94 -6.03 16.41
C GLN A 9 -1.81 -5.29 15.66
N TYR A 10 -2.06 -4.84 14.42
CA TYR A 10 -1.10 -4.02 13.68
C TYR A 10 -0.96 -2.62 14.28
N VAL A 11 -2.07 -1.99 14.70
CA VAL A 11 -2.04 -0.69 15.36
C VAL A 11 -1.23 -0.80 16.66
N GLU A 12 -1.51 -1.80 17.50
CA GLU A 12 -0.78 -2.06 18.74
C GLU A 12 0.73 -2.25 18.47
N ALA A 13 1.09 -3.11 17.52
CA ALA A 13 2.49 -3.37 17.16
C ALA A 13 3.20 -2.10 16.63
N LEU A 14 2.51 -1.28 15.83
CA LEU A 14 3.06 -0.05 15.24
C LEU A 14 2.99 1.15 16.20
N THR A 15 2.31 1.05 17.33
CA THR A 15 2.34 2.10 18.36
C THR A 15 3.72 2.21 19.01
N ASP A 16 4.38 1.06 19.26
CA ASP A 16 5.78 0.98 19.68
C ASP A 16 6.53 -0.06 18.84
N PRO A 17 7.01 0.31 17.63
CA PRO A 17 7.54 -0.64 16.65
C PRO A 17 8.96 -1.14 16.96
N PHE A 18 9.37 -1.13 18.23
CA PHE A 18 10.72 -1.54 18.60
C PHE A 18 10.91 -3.05 18.40
N ARG A 19 11.84 -3.40 17.49
CA ARG A 19 12.25 -4.80 17.19
C ARG A 19 11.12 -5.74 16.74
N ILE A 20 10.03 -5.22 16.19
CA ILE A 20 8.95 -6.05 15.65
C ILE A 20 9.18 -6.45 14.18
N PHE A 21 10.12 -5.81 13.51
CA PHE A 21 10.44 -6.11 12.11
C PHE A 21 11.67 -7.03 12.02
N ARG A 22 11.60 -8.00 11.11
CA ARG A 22 12.68 -8.97 10.90
C ARG A 22 13.81 -8.41 10.03
N THR A 23 13.47 -7.74 8.95
CA THR A 23 14.42 -7.29 7.92
C THR A 23 14.40 -5.79 7.64
N LEU A 24 13.29 -5.11 7.87
CA LEU A 24 13.15 -3.67 7.58
C LEU A 24 13.93 -2.77 8.56
N GLY A 25 14.34 -3.31 9.70
CA GLY A 25 15.05 -2.54 10.73
C GLY A 25 14.14 -1.50 11.39
N GLU A 26 14.59 -0.26 11.47
CA GLU A 26 13.82 0.82 12.06
C GLU A 26 12.71 1.28 11.10
N VAL A 27 11.48 1.22 11.58
CA VAL A 27 10.29 1.67 10.87
C VAL A 27 9.49 2.59 11.79
N VAL A 28 9.27 3.82 11.36
CA VAL A 28 8.54 4.83 12.13
C VAL A 28 7.21 5.12 11.42
N PRO A 29 6.06 4.76 12.02
CA PRO A 29 4.77 5.09 11.43
C PRO A 29 4.50 6.59 11.49
N GLU A 30 3.87 7.12 10.44
CA GLU A 30 3.24 8.43 10.49
C GLU A 30 2.07 8.36 11.49
N ARG A 31 1.82 9.45 12.21
CA ARG A 31 0.78 9.48 13.25
C ARG A 31 -0.31 10.49 12.91
N ASP A 32 -1.51 10.18 13.32
CA ASP A 32 -2.64 11.09 13.23
C ASP A 32 -2.61 12.19 14.32
N ALA A 33 -3.64 13.02 14.37
CA ALA A 33 -3.77 14.10 15.35
C ALA A 33 -3.89 13.61 16.81
N TYR A 34 -4.20 12.33 17.02
CA TYR A 34 -4.31 11.69 18.34
C TYR A 34 -3.04 10.94 18.75
N GLY A 35 -2.03 10.91 17.87
CA GLY A 35 -0.77 10.21 18.10
C GLY A 35 -0.81 8.72 17.74
N GLU A 36 -1.90 8.24 17.15
CA GLU A 36 -2.05 6.86 16.71
C GLU A 36 -1.43 6.65 15.32
N PRO A 37 -0.93 5.44 14.99
CA PRO A 37 -0.44 5.13 13.65
C PRO A 37 -1.48 5.43 12.57
N LEU A 38 -1.12 6.30 11.63
CA LEU A 38 -2.01 6.70 10.54
C LEU A 38 -2.16 5.56 9.52
N PHE A 39 -3.39 5.13 9.27
CA PHE A 39 -3.66 4.05 8.32
C PHE A 39 -4.97 4.23 7.54
N TRP A 40 -5.04 3.53 6.43
CA TRP A 40 -6.25 3.36 5.61
C TRP A 40 -6.61 1.89 5.58
N SER A 41 -7.88 1.56 5.86
CA SER A 41 -8.37 0.18 5.89
C SER A 41 -9.12 -0.19 4.61
N GLY A 42 -8.86 -1.39 4.12
CA GLY A 42 -9.65 -2.06 3.09
C GLY A 42 -10.25 -3.38 3.61
N ASN A 43 -10.91 -4.13 2.72
CA ASN A 43 -11.59 -5.38 3.11
C ASN A 43 -10.64 -6.47 3.65
N TYR A 44 -9.38 -6.50 3.19
CA TYR A 44 -8.44 -7.59 3.48
C TYR A 44 -7.07 -7.11 3.93
N SER A 45 -6.90 -5.81 4.13
CA SER A 45 -5.64 -5.23 4.58
C SER A 45 -5.83 -3.84 5.17
N ALA A 46 -4.85 -3.40 5.96
CA ALA A 46 -4.64 -2.01 6.32
C ALA A 46 -3.31 -1.54 5.72
N ILE A 47 -3.24 -0.27 5.31
CA ILE A 47 -2.05 0.35 4.75
C ILE A 47 -1.63 1.45 5.71
N PHE A 48 -0.42 1.33 6.26
CA PHE A 48 0.18 2.32 7.14
C PHE A 48 1.21 3.14 6.37
N LYS A 49 1.18 4.46 6.54
CA LYS A 49 2.27 5.30 6.05
C LYS A 49 3.42 5.23 7.05
N VAL A 50 4.58 4.80 6.59
CA VAL A 50 5.76 4.60 7.44
C VAL A 50 7.00 5.23 6.83
N ARG A 51 7.95 5.62 7.68
CA ARG A 51 9.28 6.03 7.26
C ARG A 51 10.28 4.94 7.67
N CYS A 52 11.08 4.47 6.72
CA CYS A 52 12.12 3.47 6.96
C CYS A 52 13.49 4.10 7.26
N ALA A 53 14.46 3.27 7.60
CA ALA A 53 15.82 3.68 7.97
C ALA A 53 16.57 4.47 6.89
N ASP A 54 16.18 4.33 5.61
CA ASP A 54 16.69 5.11 4.48
C ASP A 54 16.12 6.55 4.42
N GLY A 55 15.27 6.91 5.37
CA GLY A 55 14.61 8.22 5.47
C GLY A 55 13.42 8.43 4.52
N LYS A 56 13.11 7.45 3.68
CA LYS A 56 12.00 7.54 2.72
C LYS A 56 10.68 7.06 3.33
N TYR A 57 9.58 7.58 2.77
CA TYR A 57 8.23 7.13 3.09
C TYR A 57 7.81 5.94 2.22
N TYR A 58 7.08 5.03 2.87
CA TYR A 58 6.53 3.82 2.27
C TYR A 58 5.09 3.60 2.71
N ALA A 59 4.35 2.86 1.91
CA ALA A 59 3.07 2.28 2.25
C ALA A 59 3.30 0.84 2.71
N LEU A 60 3.15 0.57 4.00
CA LEU A 60 3.24 -0.76 4.59
C LEU A 60 1.86 -1.41 4.57
N LYS A 61 1.64 -2.34 3.65
CA LYS A 61 0.40 -3.09 3.53
C LYS A 61 0.42 -4.32 4.44
N CYS A 62 -0.41 -4.29 5.47
CA CYS A 62 -0.59 -5.32 6.49
C CYS A 62 -1.87 -6.11 6.19
N TYR A 63 -1.80 -7.44 6.13
CA TYR A 63 -2.90 -8.28 5.67
C TYR A 63 -3.79 -8.77 6.82
N THR A 64 -5.08 -8.45 6.78
CA THR A 64 -6.10 -9.02 7.68
C THR A 64 -6.65 -10.35 7.16
N ARG A 65 -6.34 -10.69 5.90
CA ARG A 65 -6.53 -12.01 5.31
C ARG A 65 -5.23 -12.41 4.63
N LEU A 66 -4.62 -13.51 5.09
CA LEU A 66 -3.31 -13.95 4.60
C LEU A 66 -3.35 -14.24 3.09
N PRO A 67 -2.45 -13.63 2.31
CA PRO A 67 -2.42 -13.75 0.86
C PRO A 67 -1.78 -15.08 0.45
N ARG A 68 -2.53 -15.94 -0.26
CA ARG A 68 -2.04 -17.28 -0.63
C ARG A 68 -0.99 -17.28 -1.76
N HIS A 69 -1.02 -16.27 -2.64
CA HIS A 69 -0.21 -16.23 -3.86
C HIS A 69 0.65 -14.97 -4.01
N ALA A 70 0.68 -14.10 -3.00
CA ALA A 70 1.39 -12.83 -3.09
C ALA A 70 2.88 -13.01 -3.42
N ALA A 71 3.56 -13.95 -2.80
CA ALA A 71 4.98 -14.20 -3.08
C ALA A 71 5.25 -14.50 -4.56
N ALA A 72 4.43 -15.35 -5.19
CA ALA A 72 4.57 -15.68 -6.61
C ALA A 72 4.25 -14.48 -7.51
N VAL A 73 3.19 -13.73 -7.18
CA VAL A 73 2.80 -12.52 -7.93
C VAL A 73 3.90 -11.47 -7.87
N TYR A 74 4.41 -11.14 -6.69
CA TYR A 74 5.48 -10.13 -6.57
C TYR A 74 6.81 -10.61 -7.17
N ALA A 75 7.11 -11.92 -7.12
CA ALA A 75 8.29 -12.48 -7.79
C ALA A 75 8.17 -12.38 -9.32
N SER A 76 6.99 -12.57 -9.90
CA SER A 76 6.78 -12.45 -11.36
C SER A 76 6.93 -11.03 -11.89
N LEU A 77 6.74 -10.00 -11.02
CA LEU A 77 6.98 -8.60 -11.39
C LEU A 77 8.48 -8.25 -11.47
N GLY A 78 9.38 -9.16 -11.11
CA GLY A 78 10.82 -9.11 -11.40
C GLY A 78 11.60 -8.01 -10.67
N GLY A 79 11.02 -7.32 -9.69
CA GLY A 79 11.69 -6.27 -8.91
C GLY A 79 12.14 -5.03 -9.72
N GLY A 80 11.79 -4.96 -11.01
CA GLY A 80 12.06 -3.84 -11.89
C GLY A 80 10.95 -2.77 -11.83
N THR A 81 11.23 -1.60 -12.43
CA THR A 81 10.21 -0.57 -12.63
C THR A 81 9.26 -1.02 -13.73
N VAL A 82 8.02 -1.31 -13.38
CA VAL A 82 6.95 -1.62 -14.33
C VAL A 82 6.10 -0.36 -14.48
N PRO A 83 5.83 0.11 -15.72
CA PRO A 83 5.00 1.30 -15.92
C PRO A 83 3.67 1.18 -15.18
N TYR A 84 3.19 2.28 -14.63
CA TYR A 84 1.91 2.36 -13.89
C TYR A 84 1.79 1.45 -12.65
N LEU A 85 2.85 0.76 -12.24
CA LEU A 85 2.87 0.01 -10.99
C LEU A 85 3.83 0.65 -10.00
N VAL A 86 3.37 0.81 -8.78
CA VAL A 86 4.21 1.27 -7.66
C VAL A 86 5.20 0.17 -7.32
N PRO A 87 6.51 0.46 -7.25
CA PRO A 87 7.50 -0.51 -6.80
C PRO A 87 7.12 -1.10 -5.44
N ALA A 88 7.11 -2.42 -5.36
CA ALA A 88 6.65 -3.13 -4.16
C ALA A 88 7.47 -4.38 -3.87
N ARG A 89 7.67 -4.69 -2.58
CA ARG A 89 8.31 -5.91 -2.10
C ARG A 89 7.37 -6.66 -1.17
N PHE A 90 7.13 -7.91 -1.47
CA PHE A 90 6.44 -8.82 -0.56
C PHE A 90 7.45 -9.45 0.41
N LEU A 91 7.17 -9.36 1.70
CA LEU A 91 8.00 -9.85 2.79
C LEU A 91 7.17 -10.88 3.58
N PRO A 92 7.46 -12.18 3.46
CA PRO A 92 6.54 -13.24 3.91
C PRO A 92 6.43 -13.38 5.43
N ASP A 93 7.48 -13.02 6.18
CA ASP A 93 7.57 -13.19 7.63
C ASP A 93 8.26 -11.96 8.24
N GLU A 94 7.62 -10.80 8.18
CA GLU A 94 8.30 -9.54 8.45
C GLU A 94 7.90 -8.88 9.77
N ILE A 95 6.59 -8.76 10.05
CA ILE A 95 6.10 -8.06 11.24
C ILE A 95 5.69 -9.06 12.32
N TYR A 96 6.22 -8.90 13.53
CA TYR A 96 5.83 -9.70 14.69
C TYR A 96 4.58 -9.14 15.33
N LEU A 97 3.55 -9.96 15.46
CA LEU A 97 2.31 -9.61 16.15
C LEU A 97 2.15 -10.50 17.39
N PHE A 98 1.82 -9.87 18.51
CA PHE A 98 1.52 -10.56 19.75
C PHE A 98 0.11 -11.18 19.70
N GLU A 99 -0.04 -12.35 20.29
CA GLU A 99 -1.33 -13.00 20.48
C GLU A 99 -1.81 -12.81 21.92
N HIS A 100 -3.10 -12.55 22.12
CA HIS A 100 -3.68 -12.37 23.45
C HIS A 100 -3.55 -13.61 24.36
N SER A 101 -3.34 -14.78 23.77
CA SER A 101 -3.09 -16.06 24.48
C SER A 101 -1.67 -16.21 25.01
N GLY A 102 -0.82 -15.24 24.77
CA GLY A 102 0.64 -15.29 25.02
C GLY A 102 1.41 -15.79 23.80
N GLY A 103 2.63 -15.24 23.59
CA GLY A 103 3.45 -15.47 22.41
C GLY A 103 3.06 -14.59 21.24
N GLY A 104 3.39 -15.02 20.02
CA GLY A 104 3.13 -14.31 18.79
C GLY A 104 3.77 -14.98 17.60
N ALA A 105 3.61 -14.37 16.43
CA ALA A 105 4.18 -14.88 15.19
C ALA A 105 4.56 -13.75 14.24
N TYR A 106 5.43 -14.05 13.27
CA TYR A 106 5.73 -13.16 12.17
C TYR A 106 4.67 -13.29 11.07
N TYR A 107 4.24 -12.15 10.55
CA TYR A 107 3.22 -12.05 9.53
C TYR A 107 3.75 -11.38 8.26
N PRO A 108 3.19 -11.73 7.11
CA PRO A 108 3.58 -11.12 5.85
C PRO A 108 3.11 -9.67 5.74
N VAL A 109 3.93 -8.86 5.09
CA VAL A 109 3.58 -7.50 4.69
C VAL A 109 4.01 -7.27 3.24
N THR A 110 3.48 -6.22 2.62
CA THR A 110 4.05 -5.68 1.39
C THR A 110 4.50 -4.24 1.66
N LEU A 111 5.75 -3.96 1.37
CA LEU A 111 6.31 -2.61 1.40
C LEU A 111 6.26 -2.04 -0.01
N MET A 112 5.55 -0.93 -0.20
CA MET A 112 5.39 -0.21 -1.47
C MET A 112 5.98 1.18 -1.33
N GLU A 113 6.53 1.76 -2.39
CA GLU A 113 6.92 3.15 -2.38
C GLU A 113 5.69 4.04 -2.09
N TRP A 114 5.89 5.10 -1.30
CA TRP A 114 4.83 6.06 -1.03
C TRP A 114 4.66 7.01 -2.22
N VAL A 115 3.47 7.05 -2.79
CA VAL A 115 3.14 7.96 -3.88
C VAL A 115 2.58 9.26 -3.30
N GLU A 116 3.28 10.38 -3.54
CA GLU A 116 2.78 11.70 -3.21
C GLU A 116 1.78 12.15 -4.27
N GLY A 117 0.50 12.03 -3.95
CA GLY A 117 -0.59 12.33 -4.87
C GLY A 117 -1.95 12.15 -4.23
N GLU A 118 -2.96 12.05 -5.04
CA GLU A 118 -4.34 11.78 -4.62
C GLU A 118 -4.91 10.60 -5.41
N SER A 119 -5.92 9.92 -4.87
CA SER A 119 -6.60 8.86 -5.64
C SER A 119 -7.27 9.44 -6.89
N LEU A 120 -7.46 8.60 -7.91
CA LEU A 120 -8.18 8.98 -9.13
C LEU A 120 -9.57 9.56 -8.79
N GLY A 121 -10.27 8.93 -7.84
CA GLY A 121 -11.57 9.42 -7.37
C GLY A 121 -11.48 10.79 -6.73
N GLY A 122 -10.47 11.03 -5.88
CA GLY A 122 -10.21 12.33 -5.25
C GLY A 122 -9.90 13.42 -6.29
N ARG A 123 -8.99 13.13 -7.23
CA ARG A 123 -8.63 14.03 -8.33
C ARG A 123 -9.87 14.38 -9.16
N LEU A 124 -10.65 13.38 -9.58
CA LEU A 124 -11.87 13.59 -10.37
C LEU A 124 -12.88 14.47 -9.64
N ALA A 125 -13.17 14.18 -8.37
CA ALA A 125 -14.08 14.96 -7.56
C ALA A 125 -13.62 16.42 -7.41
N ARG A 126 -12.34 16.66 -7.22
CA ARG A 126 -11.76 18.02 -7.11
C ARG A 126 -11.87 18.80 -8.41
N LEU A 127 -11.52 18.17 -9.54
CA LEU A 127 -11.64 18.81 -10.87
C LEU A 127 -13.09 19.15 -11.20
N CYS A 128 -14.03 18.25 -10.91
CA CYS A 128 -15.47 18.51 -11.11
C CYS A 128 -15.96 19.67 -10.26
N ARG A 129 -15.63 19.72 -8.96
CA ARG A 129 -16.03 20.82 -8.07
C ARG A 129 -15.49 22.18 -8.55
N ASN A 130 -14.30 22.21 -9.14
CA ASN A 130 -13.66 23.42 -9.63
C ASN A 130 -14.09 23.79 -11.06
N GLY A 131 -14.90 22.96 -11.72
CA GLY A 131 -15.27 23.18 -13.12
C GLY A 131 -14.09 23.10 -14.10
N ASP A 132 -13.00 22.42 -13.71
CA ASP A 132 -11.76 22.35 -14.48
C ASP A 132 -11.87 21.34 -15.61
N ARG A 133 -12.43 21.79 -16.74
CA ARG A 133 -12.61 20.97 -17.95
C ARG A 133 -11.28 20.56 -18.60
N THR A 134 -10.24 21.38 -18.47
CA THR A 134 -8.93 21.07 -19.03
C THR A 134 -8.28 19.95 -18.24
N GLY A 135 -8.24 20.05 -16.91
CA GLY A 135 -7.72 19.00 -16.04
C GLY A 135 -8.50 17.68 -16.21
N LEU A 136 -9.83 17.72 -16.41
CA LEU A 136 -10.62 16.52 -16.69
C LEU A 136 -10.19 15.83 -18.01
N LYS A 137 -9.90 16.60 -19.06
CA LYS A 137 -9.42 16.06 -20.34
C LYS A 137 -8.02 15.46 -20.21
N GLU A 138 -7.14 16.10 -19.44
CA GLU A 138 -5.78 15.60 -19.18
C GLU A 138 -5.84 14.30 -18.38
N LEU A 139 -6.65 14.25 -17.33
CA LEU A 139 -6.88 13.04 -16.53
C LEU A 139 -7.43 11.88 -17.37
N ALA A 140 -8.41 12.15 -18.25
CA ALA A 140 -8.94 11.15 -19.15
C ALA A 140 -7.85 10.59 -20.09
N ARG A 141 -7.02 11.46 -20.68
CA ARG A 141 -5.91 11.03 -21.55
C ARG A 141 -4.85 10.20 -20.79
N ALA A 142 -4.57 10.56 -19.54
CA ALA A 142 -3.65 9.80 -18.70
C ALA A 142 -4.22 8.40 -18.41
N PHE A 143 -5.50 8.34 -18.08
CA PHE A 143 -6.21 7.07 -17.88
C PHE A 143 -6.22 6.20 -19.14
N ASP A 144 -6.49 6.77 -20.31
CA ASP A 144 -6.49 6.06 -21.59
C ASP A 144 -5.11 5.44 -21.88
N ARG A 145 -4.02 6.19 -21.65
CA ARG A 145 -2.64 5.67 -21.83
C ARG A 145 -2.36 4.48 -20.91
N MET A 146 -2.74 4.58 -19.65
CA MET A 146 -2.60 3.47 -18.69
C MET A 146 -3.44 2.27 -19.10
N ALA A 147 -4.71 2.50 -19.49
CA ALA A 147 -5.62 1.44 -19.90
C ALA A 147 -5.10 0.69 -21.14
N LEU A 148 -4.60 1.42 -22.14
CA LEU A 148 -3.97 0.82 -23.33
C LEU A 148 -2.75 -0.02 -22.95
N TRP A 149 -1.87 0.51 -22.11
CA TRP A 149 -0.73 -0.26 -21.62
C TRP A 149 -1.14 -1.55 -20.92
N LEU A 150 -2.18 -1.49 -20.05
CA LEU A 150 -2.70 -2.69 -19.36
C LEU A 150 -3.27 -3.72 -20.34
N LEU A 151 -3.94 -3.28 -21.41
CA LEU A 151 -4.50 -4.16 -22.45
C LEU A 151 -3.42 -4.83 -23.30
N GLU A 152 -2.28 -4.16 -23.49
CA GLU A 152 -1.15 -4.66 -24.28
C GLU A 152 -0.15 -5.46 -23.44
N SER A 153 -0.24 -5.40 -22.11
CA SER A 153 0.66 -6.11 -21.20
C SER A 153 0.13 -7.49 -20.83
N ASP A 154 1.04 -8.40 -20.48
CA ASP A 154 0.71 -9.71 -19.91
C ASP A 154 0.32 -9.63 -18.41
N PHE A 155 0.04 -8.41 -17.92
CA PHE A 155 -0.27 -8.14 -16.53
C PHE A 155 -1.76 -7.85 -16.34
N ALA A 156 -2.39 -8.55 -15.37
CA ALA A 156 -3.75 -8.27 -14.93
C ALA A 156 -3.73 -7.77 -13.47
N HIS A 157 -4.14 -6.53 -13.23
CA HIS A 157 -4.15 -5.93 -11.90
C HIS A 157 -5.10 -6.63 -10.92
N GLY A 158 -6.25 -7.14 -11.39
CA GLY A 158 -7.21 -7.92 -10.60
C GLY A 158 -8.10 -7.13 -9.62
N ASP A 159 -7.76 -5.87 -9.28
CA ASP A 159 -8.55 -4.99 -8.40
C ASP A 159 -8.42 -3.53 -8.83
N LEU A 160 -8.64 -3.28 -10.13
CA LEU A 160 -8.57 -1.93 -10.70
C LEU A 160 -9.83 -1.15 -10.32
N LYS A 161 -9.65 -0.13 -9.48
CA LYS A 161 -10.71 0.80 -9.05
C LYS A 161 -10.11 2.17 -8.72
N GLN A 162 -10.96 3.18 -8.68
CA GLN A 162 -10.55 4.58 -8.48
C GLN A 162 -9.70 4.83 -7.22
N ASP A 163 -9.89 4.03 -6.17
CA ASP A 163 -9.16 4.16 -4.91
C ASP A 163 -7.77 3.50 -4.95
N ASN A 164 -7.54 2.59 -5.91
CA ASN A 164 -6.27 1.89 -6.11
C ASN A 164 -5.42 2.55 -7.21
N LEU A 165 -5.89 3.63 -7.80
CA LEU A 165 -5.17 4.43 -8.78
C LEU A 165 -4.76 5.75 -8.14
N MET A 166 -3.46 6.02 -8.11
CA MET A 166 -2.91 7.27 -7.63
C MET A 166 -2.54 8.17 -8.81
N VAL A 167 -2.90 9.43 -8.71
CA VAL A 167 -2.47 10.47 -9.63
C VAL A 167 -1.41 11.29 -8.91
N ASP A 168 -0.19 11.18 -9.37
CA ASP A 168 0.94 11.90 -8.80
C ASP A 168 0.94 13.38 -9.22
N ARG A 169 2.00 14.11 -8.85
CA ARG A 169 2.13 15.54 -9.18
C ARG A 169 2.40 15.79 -10.66
N GLN A 170 2.78 14.77 -11.41
CA GLN A 170 3.10 14.88 -12.84
C GLN A 170 1.87 14.57 -13.72
N GLY A 171 0.83 13.95 -13.17
CA GLY A 171 -0.46 13.65 -13.81
C GLY A 171 -0.55 12.27 -14.42
#